data_a0a254af8718083a7522fc5578bb2552
#
_entry.id   a0a254af8718083a7522fc5578bb2552
#
_cell.length_a   1.000
_cell.length_b   1.000
_cell.length_c   1.000
_cell.angle_alpha   90.00
_cell.angle_beta   90.00
_cell.angle_gamma   90.00
#
_symmetry.space_group_name_H-M   'P 1'
#
loop_
_entity.id
_entity.type
_entity.pdbx_description
1 polymer ?
#
loop_
_entity_poly.entity_id
_entity_poly.type
_entity_poly.pdbx_seq_one_letter_code
_entity_poly.pdbx_strand_id
1 'polypeptide(L)'
;MGELHHECGVAAVYHLPNQDISPLAPSQGPEQASRLIPRLLLEIQNRGQLAAGMTSYNPDRKQIIDTHKEVGSVTEVFHLNKQGPFEALMQEYAGRAAIGHVRYATCGPEDRSYAQPFERHHIEKQKWFSFAFNGQLANYLDLREEILAQPNFHLARETDTEILMHHICQELAGDQRPTPEEMLSRLAKKFDGAYNIVYLNAVGEMIVARDPLGIRPLCYAIQGSLFAAASESVALDNMGFEKSSIKNLAPGHAIIIQNGKIRLVQFAPSPKRAHCFFEWIYFANVASTLDGRSVYLSRKHLGEELARLEAPMTAEERRNTIVVPVPDTAKAAADSMAFELNIPSLEGLIRNRYAGRTFIEGKGRADKVRMKYTPLQEVLEDKRVLLVEDTIVRSTTMRALISQLRKRGLAKEVHIRVACPPILAPCFYGIDMSRVDELFATKFLKPGQPMTPEIEAAMAKELGADSLRYLPLESIARCVDKPADSLCQACLDTNYPTPAGQKLYQLALKEAASGRTGTGRTYDAVP
;
A
#
# COMPACT_ATOMS: atom_id res chain seq x y z
N MET A 1 9.29 -9.45 -12.94
CA MET A 1 8.38 -8.88 -11.93
C MET A 1 6.96 -9.09 -12.42
N GLY A 2 6.18 -9.93 -11.78
CA GLY A 2 4.83 -10.35 -12.23
C GLY A 2 3.77 -10.21 -11.15
N GLU A 3 4.12 -9.70 -9.98
CA GLU A 3 3.20 -9.37 -8.91
C GLU A 3 3.09 -7.87 -8.78
N LEU A 4 1.89 -7.42 -8.40
CA LEU A 4 1.71 -6.10 -7.85
C LEU A 4 2.62 -5.98 -6.65
N HIS A 5 3.49 -5.02 -6.71
CA HIS A 5 4.37 -4.71 -5.63
C HIS A 5 3.77 -3.57 -4.83
N HIS A 6 4.01 -3.62 -3.53
CA HIS A 6 3.28 -2.94 -2.49
C HIS A 6 3.65 -1.47 -2.37
N GLU A 7 2.79 -0.76 -1.70
CA GLU A 7 2.90 0.64 -1.35
C GLU A 7 3.73 0.82 -0.12
N CYS A 8 4.16 2.09 0.09
CA CYS A 8 4.78 2.52 1.32
C CYS A 8 3.81 2.47 2.51
N GLY A 9 4.36 2.44 3.72
CA GLY A 9 3.61 2.60 4.95
C GLY A 9 4.30 3.60 5.88
N VAL A 10 3.51 4.38 6.61
CA VAL A 10 3.98 5.37 7.59
C VAL A 10 3.52 5.02 8.99
N ALA A 11 4.33 5.40 9.98
CA ALA A 11 4.00 5.31 11.39
C ALA A 11 4.50 6.55 12.14
N ALA A 12 3.84 6.89 13.26
CA ALA A 12 4.27 7.95 14.15
C ALA A 12 3.94 7.60 15.60
N VAL A 13 4.77 8.03 16.53
CA VAL A 13 4.53 7.92 17.98
C VAL A 13 4.94 9.21 18.67
N TYR A 14 4.21 9.58 19.72
CA TYR A 14 4.55 10.73 20.55
C TYR A 14 4.19 10.48 22.01
N HIS A 15 5.13 10.70 22.93
CA HIS A 15 4.86 10.74 24.33
C HIS A 15 4.44 12.16 24.75
N LEU A 16 3.14 12.34 24.99
CA LEU A 16 2.53 13.62 25.38
C LEU A 16 2.93 13.93 26.84
N PRO A 17 3.48 15.11 27.10
CA PRO A 17 3.77 15.52 28.47
C PRO A 17 2.47 15.82 29.26
N ASN A 18 2.56 15.75 30.57
CA ASN A 18 1.47 16.13 31.48
C ASN A 18 0.16 15.32 31.31
N GLN A 19 0.27 14.07 30.89
CA GLN A 19 -0.82 13.10 30.80
C GLN A 19 -0.51 11.90 31.70
N ASP A 20 -1.54 11.14 32.09
CA ASP A 20 -1.34 9.87 32.77
C ASP A 20 -0.51 8.93 31.89
N ILE A 21 0.50 8.31 32.49
CA ILE A 21 1.40 7.43 31.75
C ILE A 21 0.62 6.25 31.18
N SER A 22 0.66 6.11 29.86
CA SER A 22 0.04 4.99 29.17
C SER A 22 0.69 3.66 29.58
N PRO A 23 -0.08 2.59 29.85
CA PRO A 23 0.50 1.25 30.07
C PRO A 23 1.18 0.70 28.80
N LEU A 24 0.92 1.29 27.64
CA LEU A 24 1.57 0.93 26.36
C LEU A 24 2.90 1.67 26.15
N ALA A 25 3.18 2.69 26.96
CA ALA A 25 4.47 3.40 26.88
C ALA A 25 5.62 2.48 27.33
N PRO A 26 6.81 2.62 26.72
CA PRO A 26 7.98 1.86 27.16
C PRO A 26 8.30 2.11 28.64
N SER A 27 8.57 1.03 29.39
CA SER A 27 8.88 1.09 30.83
C SER A 27 10.16 1.88 31.13
N GLN A 28 11.03 2.05 30.14
CA GLN A 28 12.29 2.79 30.25
C GLN A 28 12.08 4.32 30.32
N GLY A 29 10.86 4.80 30.11
CA GLY A 29 10.49 6.20 30.25
C GLY A 29 10.09 6.91 28.95
N PRO A 30 9.66 8.18 29.06
CA PRO A 30 9.14 8.96 27.93
C PRO A 30 10.06 9.05 26.72
N GLU A 31 11.36 9.17 26.96
CA GLU A 31 12.40 9.32 25.92
C GLU A 31 12.64 8.01 25.13
N GLN A 32 11.92 6.95 25.46
CA GLN A 32 12.02 5.67 24.75
C GLN A 32 10.81 5.39 23.85
N ALA A 33 9.93 6.36 23.64
CA ALA A 33 8.74 6.18 22.78
C ALA A 33 9.12 5.77 21.34
N SER A 34 10.27 6.22 20.81
CA SER A 34 10.81 5.83 19.51
C SER A 34 10.98 4.32 19.33
N ARG A 35 11.17 3.55 20.43
CA ARG A 35 11.30 2.07 20.41
C ARG A 35 10.04 1.36 19.87
N LEU A 36 8.92 2.04 19.84
CA LEU A 36 7.66 1.51 19.31
C LEU A 36 7.60 1.53 17.78
N ILE A 37 8.40 2.38 17.12
CA ILE A 37 8.39 2.50 15.65
C ILE A 37 8.76 1.20 14.94
N PRO A 38 9.85 0.48 15.27
CA PRO A 38 10.17 -0.77 14.60
C PRO A 38 9.04 -1.81 14.68
N ARG A 39 8.33 -1.88 15.83
CA ARG A 39 7.19 -2.77 15.99
C ARG A 39 6.00 -2.35 15.11
N LEU A 40 5.64 -1.07 15.09
CA LEU A 40 4.59 -0.55 14.21
C LEU A 40 4.91 -0.82 12.73
N LEU A 41 6.16 -0.59 12.32
CA LEU A 41 6.61 -0.82 10.94
C LEU A 41 6.59 -2.31 10.57
N LEU A 42 6.90 -3.21 11.51
CA LEU A 42 6.84 -4.65 11.29
C LEU A 42 5.40 -5.10 10.95
N GLU A 43 4.40 -4.55 11.64
CA GLU A 43 2.99 -4.87 11.45
C GLU A 43 2.43 -4.39 10.09
N ILE A 44 3.06 -3.37 9.50
CA ILE A 44 2.70 -2.85 8.18
C ILE A 44 3.76 -3.15 7.11
N GLN A 45 4.65 -4.12 7.37
CA GLN A 45 5.72 -4.51 6.43
C GLN A 45 5.19 -5.14 5.14
N ASN A 46 3.93 -5.61 5.13
CA ASN A 46 3.23 -5.98 3.91
C ASN A 46 3.27 -4.85 2.85
N ARG A 47 3.29 -3.58 3.26
CA ARG A 47 3.34 -2.39 2.40
C ARG A 47 4.71 -2.13 1.80
N GLY A 48 5.80 -2.54 2.44
CA GLY A 48 7.15 -2.31 1.92
C GLY A 48 8.21 -3.14 2.62
N GLN A 49 9.11 -3.74 1.82
CA GLN A 49 10.19 -4.61 2.32
C GLN A 49 11.56 -4.25 1.72
N LEU A 50 11.66 -3.16 0.95
CA LEU A 50 12.91 -2.79 0.27
C LEU A 50 13.80 -1.88 1.11
N ALA A 51 13.18 -1.06 1.94
CA ALA A 51 13.89 -0.21 2.89
C ALA A 51 12.97 0.13 4.05
N ALA A 52 13.55 0.43 5.19
CA ALA A 52 12.84 0.97 6.35
C ALA A 52 13.67 2.07 7.00
N GLY A 53 13.00 2.93 7.78
CA GLY A 53 13.70 3.96 8.53
C GLY A 53 12.80 4.61 9.57
N MET A 54 13.43 5.30 10.49
CA MET A 54 12.78 6.15 11.48
C MET A 54 13.58 7.42 11.71
N THR A 55 12.90 8.49 12.11
CA THR A 55 13.51 9.68 12.70
C THR A 55 12.98 9.85 14.11
N SER A 56 13.85 10.03 15.09
CA SER A 56 13.50 10.28 16.48
C SER A 56 13.78 11.73 16.89
N TYR A 57 12.99 12.25 17.83
CA TYR A 57 13.17 13.55 18.45
C TYR A 57 13.53 13.41 19.92
N ASN A 58 14.64 14.03 20.31
CA ASN A 58 15.06 14.13 21.70
C ASN A 58 15.70 15.50 21.93
N PRO A 59 15.07 16.40 22.71
CA PRO A 59 15.56 17.75 22.94
C PRO A 59 16.86 17.81 23.72
N ASP A 60 17.21 16.74 24.45
CA ASP A 60 18.38 16.68 25.33
C ASP A 60 19.64 16.18 24.58
N ARG A 61 19.51 15.74 23.34
CA ARG A 61 20.63 15.35 22.48
C ARG A 61 21.20 16.54 21.70
N LYS A 62 22.48 16.46 21.29
CA LYS A 62 23.08 17.41 20.35
C LYS A 62 22.38 17.33 18.98
N GLN A 63 22.18 16.13 18.50
CA GLN A 63 21.38 15.83 17.30
C GLN A 63 19.91 15.69 17.75
N ILE A 64 19.18 16.81 17.77
CA ILE A 64 17.81 16.91 18.32
C ILE A 64 16.82 16.01 17.59
N ILE A 65 16.88 15.98 16.25
CA ILE A 65 16.26 14.94 15.43
C ILE A 65 17.35 14.14 14.75
N ASP A 66 17.17 12.85 14.64
CA ASP A 66 18.17 11.94 14.10
C ASP A 66 17.49 10.80 13.35
N THR A 67 18.05 10.44 12.18
CA THR A 67 17.43 9.53 11.24
C THR A 67 18.25 8.28 11.01
N HIS A 68 17.69 7.13 11.39
CA HIS A 68 18.18 5.80 11.01
C HIS A 68 17.35 5.26 9.85
N LYS A 69 18.01 4.87 8.76
CA LYS A 69 17.36 4.24 7.60
C LYS A 69 18.34 3.42 6.79
N GLU A 70 17.87 2.27 6.31
CA GLU A 70 18.68 1.35 5.51
C GLU A 70 17.81 0.62 4.47
N VAL A 71 18.48 0.02 3.49
CA VAL A 71 17.87 -0.95 2.56
C VAL A 71 17.71 -2.28 3.29
N GLY A 72 16.55 -2.92 3.12
CA GLY A 72 16.22 -4.19 3.75
C GLY A 72 14.86 -4.19 4.43
N SER A 73 14.48 -5.36 4.95
CA SER A 73 13.26 -5.54 5.73
C SER A 73 13.35 -4.83 7.09
N VAL A 74 12.21 -4.59 7.73
CA VAL A 74 12.17 -3.99 9.09
C VAL A 74 13.03 -4.78 10.08
N THR A 75 12.99 -6.12 9.99
CA THR A 75 13.79 -7.02 10.84
C THR A 75 15.30 -6.82 10.64
N GLU A 76 15.74 -6.62 9.40
CA GLU A 76 17.15 -6.40 9.08
C GLU A 76 17.61 -5.00 9.49
N VAL A 77 16.85 -3.96 9.10
CA VAL A 77 17.19 -2.55 9.34
C VAL A 77 17.25 -2.24 10.84
N PHE A 78 16.32 -2.77 11.63
CA PHE A 78 16.27 -2.52 13.07
C PHE A 78 16.88 -3.66 13.92
N HIS A 79 17.49 -4.66 13.30
CA HIS A 79 18.12 -5.80 13.99
C HIS A 79 17.20 -6.55 14.96
N LEU A 80 15.89 -6.70 14.63
CA LEU A 80 14.89 -7.25 15.55
C LEU A 80 15.18 -8.68 16.02
N ASN A 81 16.00 -9.42 15.29
CA ASN A 81 16.44 -10.80 15.61
C ASN A 81 17.74 -10.85 16.44
N LYS A 82 18.34 -9.70 16.83
CA LYS A 82 19.60 -9.60 17.53
C LYS A 82 19.49 -8.61 18.69
N GLN A 83 19.27 -9.11 19.92
CA GLN A 83 18.97 -8.28 21.09
C GLN A 83 20.01 -7.17 21.33
N GLY A 84 21.31 -7.49 21.34
CA GLY A 84 22.35 -6.48 21.61
C GLY A 84 22.38 -5.35 20.58
N PRO A 85 22.48 -5.63 19.29
CA PRO A 85 22.39 -4.60 18.24
C PRO A 85 21.08 -3.80 18.25
N PHE A 86 19.94 -4.45 18.50
CA PHE A 86 18.65 -3.77 18.65
C PHE A 86 18.66 -2.77 19.81
N GLU A 87 19.11 -3.21 21.00
CA GLU A 87 19.18 -2.34 22.19
C GLU A 87 20.12 -1.16 21.97
N ALA A 88 21.30 -1.38 21.37
CA ALA A 88 22.25 -0.33 21.05
C ALA A 88 21.63 0.72 20.11
N LEU A 89 20.96 0.26 19.05
CA LEU A 89 20.27 1.14 18.11
C LEU A 89 19.14 1.94 18.79
N MET A 90 18.31 1.28 19.61
CA MET A 90 17.22 1.95 20.32
C MET A 90 17.72 2.95 21.37
N GLN A 91 18.88 2.73 21.95
CA GLN A 91 19.49 3.70 22.85
C GLN A 91 20.07 4.92 22.08
N GLU A 92 20.70 4.68 20.95
CA GLU A 92 21.24 5.73 20.08
C GLU A 92 20.12 6.66 19.57
N TYR A 93 19.00 6.06 19.12
CA TYR A 93 17.85 6.80 18.58
C TYR A 93 16.71 6.97 19.61
N ALA A 94 17.03 6.97 20.89
CA ALA A 94 16.04 7.21 21.94
C ALA A 94 15.40 8.58 21.79
N GLY A 95 14.05 8.66 21.82
CA GLY A 95 13.32 9.90 21.65
C GLY A 95 11.87 9.79 22.13
N ARG A 96 11.33 10.93 22.61
CA ARG A 96 9.93 11.04 23.06
C ARG A 96 8.93 11.10 21.92
N ALA A 97 9.40 11.36 20.71
CA ALA A 97 8.61 11.33 19.49
C ALA A 97 9.43 10.69 18.38
N ALA A 98 8.75 10.00 17.47
CA ALA A 98 9.39 9.45 16.29
C ALA A 98 8.37 9.25 15.16
N ILE A 99 8.88 9.33 13.92
CA ILE A 99 8.16 8.95 12.71
C ILE A 99 8.91 7.79 12.03
N GLY A 100 8.19 6.95 11.31
CA GLY A 100 8.76 5.80 10.63
C GLY A 100 8.14 5.53 9.28
N HIS A 101 8.87 4.78 8.45
CA HIS A 101 8.48 4.45 7.09
C HIS A 101 8.96 3.06 6.69
N VAL A 102 8.11 2.34 5.96
CA VAL A 102 8.50 1.17 5.16
C VAL A 102 8.34 1.50 3.69
N ARG A 103 9.40 1.25 2.90
CA ARG A 103 9.45 1.62 1.50
C ARG A 103 9.20 0.42 0.60
N TYR A 104 8.34 0.64 -0.38
CA TYR A 104 8.39 -0.04 -1.64
C TYR A 104 8.86 0.95 -2.73
N ALA A 105 9.73 0.52 -3.65
CA ALA A 105 10.21 1.39 -4.72
C ALA A 105 9.14 1.57 -5.80
N THR A 106 8.24 2.53 -5.60
CA THR A 106 7.37 3.01 -6.67
C THR A 106 8.10 4.00 -7.58
N CYS A 107 9.12 4.67 -7.09
CA CYS A 107 9.94 5.63 -7.80
C CYS A 107 11.40 5.57 -7.30
N GLY A 108 12.38 5.67 -8.20
CA GLY A 108 13.80 5.67 -7.90
C GLY A 108 14.41 4.29 -7.57
N PRO A 109 15.76 4.19 -7.57
CA PRO A 109 16.49 2.95 -7.36
C PRO A 109 16.39 2.40 -5.93
N GLU A 110 16.81 1.13 -5.76
CA GLU A 110 16.98 0.48 -4.46
C GLU A 110 18.28 0.97 -3.79
N ASP A 111 18.24 2.19 -3.28
CA ASP A 111 19.37 2.84 -2.65
C ASP A 111 18.93 3.49 -1.34
N ARG A 112 19.84 3.53 -0.34
CA ARG A 112 19.60 4.13 0.97
C ARG A 112 19.19 5.60 0.88
N SER A 113 19.69 6.34 -0.10
CA SER A 113 19.36 7.75 -0.29
C SER A 113 17.89 8.00 -0.63
N TYR A 114 17.20 6.98 -1.18
CA TYR A 114 15.76 6.98 -1.48
C TYR A 114 14.91 6.44 -0.34
N ALA A 115 15.52 5.87 0.69
CA ALA A 115 14.79 5.44 1.88
C ALA A 115 14.27 6.64 2.66
N GLN A 116 13.08 6.50 3.24
CA GLN A 116 12.47 7.52 4.08
C GLN A 116 12.57 7.10 5.57
N PRO A 117 12.48 8.06 6.50
CA PRO A 117 12.17 9.48 6.36
C PRO A 117 13.26 10.29 5.67
N PHE A 118 12.87 11.41 5.03
CA PHE A 118 13.79 12.42 4.50
C PHE A 118 13.99 13.51 5.54
N GLU A 119 15.24 13.76 5.90
CA GLU A 119 15.62 14.78 6.84
C GLU A 119 16.29 15.96 6.13
N ARG A 120 15.91 17.18 6.51
CA ARG A 120 16.55 18.40 6.10
C ARG A 120 17.13 19.13 7.30
N HIS A 121 18.45 19.21 7.38
CA HIS A 121 19.15 19.99 8.38
C HIS A 121 19.03 21.49 8.12
N HIS A 122 18.89 22.26 9.20
CA HIS A 122 18.89 23.72 9.16
C HIS A 122 19.37 24.28 10.51
N ILE A 123 19.98 25.49 10.49
CA ILE A 123 20.43 26.16 11.72
C ILE A 123 19.25 26.57 12.61
N GLU A 124 18.13 26.95 12.00
CA GLU A 124 16.89 27.22 12.72
C GLU A 124 16.13 25.92 12.98
N LYS A 125 15.93 25.56 14.25
CA LYS A 125 15.29 24.31 14.67
C LYS A 125 13.92 24.07 14.01
N GLN A 126 13.15 25.09 13.73
CA GLN A 126 11.82 24.95 13.11
C GLN A 126 11.89 24.64 11.61
N LYS A 127 12.99 24.99 10.95
CA LYS A 127 13.29 24.67 9.56
C LYS A 127 14.11 23.39 9.43
N TRP A 128 14.57 22.84 10.55
CA TRP A 128 15.20 21.52 10.63
C TRP A 128 14.11 20.49 10.91
N PHE A 129 13.79 19.68 9.92
CA PHE A 129 12.68 18.72 9.98
C PHE A 129 13.01 17.41 9.28
N SER A 130 12.22 16.41 9.60
CA SER A 130 12.15 15.14 8.90
C SER A 130 10.69 14.81 8.57
N PHE A 131 10.47 14.12 7.46
CA PHE A 131 9.14 13.65 7.09
C PHE A 131 9.20 12.35 6.33
N ALA A 132 8.09 11.61 6.38
CA ALA A 132 7.84 10.47 5.52
C ALA A 132 6.43 10.56 4.92
N PHE A 133 6.25 9.90 3.79
CA PHE A 133 5.03 10.02 3.02
C PHE A 133 4.64 8.69 2.39
N ASN A 134 3.35 8.37 2.45
CA ASN A 134 2.74 7.23 1.76
C ASN A 134 1.77 7.74 0.71
N GLY A 135 2.05 7.46 -0.54
CA GLY A 135 1.25 7.87 -1.68
C GLY A 135 2.08 8.17 -2.92
N GLN A 136 1.50 8.96 -3.81
CA GLN A 136 2.14 9.47 -5.02
C GLN A 136 1.43 10.71 -5.52
N LEU A 137 2.22 11.71 -5.95
CA LEU A 137 1.70 12.93 -6.57
C LEU A 137 1.50 12.71 -8.08
N ALA A 138 0.25 12.77 -8.52
CA ALA A 138 -0.08 12.65 -9.93
C ALA A 138 0.42 13.85 -10.75
N ASN A 139 0.56 15.03 -10.14
CA ASN A 139 1.11 16.22 -10.78
C ASN A 139 2.62 16.41 -10.54
N TYR A 140 3.34 15.32 -10.24
CA TYR A 140 4.79 15.31 -9.98
C TYR A 140 5.58 16.09 -11.06
N LEU A 141 5.28 15.88 -12.33
CA LEU A 141 6.00 16.52 -13.45
C LEU A 141 5.82 18.04 -13.44
N ASP A 142 4.58 18.50 -13.27
CA ASP A 142 4.26 19.94 -13.24
C ASP A 142 4.98 20.62 -12.04
N LEU A 143 5.00 19.96 -10.87
CA LEU A 143 5.70 20.43 -9.67
C LEU A 143 7.24 20.41 -9.83
N ARG A 144 7.78 19.42 -10.52
CA ARG A 144 9.19 19.31 -10.84
C ARG A 144 9.63 20.48 -11.73
N GLU A 145 8.87 20.75 -12.78
CA GLU A 145 9.14 21.89 -13.68
C GLU A 145 9.07 23.23 -12.94
N GLU A 146 8.09 23.44 -12.05
CA GLU A 146 7.96 24.64 -11.21
C GLU A 146 9.24 24.87 -10.36
N ILE A 147 9.78 23.79 -9.77
CA ILE A 147 11.02 23.89 -8.97
C ILE A 147 12.23 24.19 -9.86
N LEU A 148 12.40 23.46 -10.96
CA LEU A 148 13.57 23.58 -11.83
C LEU A 148 13.60 24.88 -12.65
N ALA A 149 12.45 25.54 -12.83
CA ALA A 149 12.37 26.86 -13.45
C ALA A 149 12.97 27.97 -12.57
N GLN A 150 13.19 27.71 -11.27
CA GLN A 150 13.79 28.68 -10.38
C GLN A 150 15.31 28.68 -10.53
N PRO A 151 15.99 29.84 -10.63
CA PRO A 151 17.42 29.92 -10.73
C PRO A 151 18.13 29.25 -9.54
N ASN A 152 19.16 28.45 -9.82
CA ASN A 152 19.98 27.76 -8.80
C ASN A 152 19.25 26.62 -8.03
N PHE A 153 18.08 26.15 -8.50
CA PHE A 153 17.44 24.98 -7.94
C PHE A 153 17.88 23.70 -8.68
N HIS A 154 18.07 22.65 -7.92
CA HIS A 154 18.50 21.35 -8.40
C HIS A 154 17.81 20.25 -7.61
N LEU A 155 17.50 19.14 -8.26
CA LEU A 155 16.99 17.93 -7.64
C LEU A 155 18.11 16.88 -7.57
N ALA A 156 18.43 16.43 -6.38
CA ALA A 156 19.41 15.38 -6.16
C ALA A 156 18.82 13.98 -6.46
N ARG A 157 17.51 13.86 -6.36
CA ARG A 157 16.77 12.61 -6.62
C ARG A 157 15.51 12.91 -7.41
N GLU A 158 15.26 12.10 -8.42
CA GLU A 158 14.02 12.20 -9.21
C GLU A 158 12.89 11.43 -8.53
N THR A 159 12.38 11.98 -7.41
CA THR A 159 11.26 11.42 -6.66
C THR A 159 10.27 12.49 -6.22
N ASP A 160 9.01 12.12 -6.12
CA ASP A 160 7.97 12.96 -5.54
C ASP A 160 8.27 13.32 -4.07
N THR A 161 8.96 12.46 -3.32
CA THR A 161 9.41 12.75 -1.95
C THR A 161 10.34 13.97 -1.90
N GLU A 162 11.28 14.09 -2.85
CA GLU A 162 12.16 15.27 -2.90
C GLU A 162 11.40 16.54 -3.32
N ILE A 163 10.44 16.40 -4.22
CA ILE A 163 9.53 17.51 -4.60
C ILE A 163 8.74 17.99 -3.38
N LEU A 164 8.16 17.06 -2.60
CA LEU A 164 7.47 17.41 -1.35
C LEU A 164 8.41 18.17 -0.39
N MET A 165 9.63 17.68 -0.22
CA MET A 165 10.63 18.34 0.64
C MET A 165 10.87 19.79 0.22
N HIS A 166 11.05 20.04 -1.07
CA HIS A 166 11.27 21.39 -1.58
C HIS A 166 10.07 22.30 -1.35
N HIS A 167 8.84 21.82 -1.57
CA HIS A 167 7.64 22.62 -1.31
C HIS A 167 7.45 22.90 0.18
N ILE A 168 7.70 21.93 1.08
CA ILE A 168 7.71 22.18 2.53
C ILE A 168 8.77 23.25 2.87
N CYS A 169 9.95 23.17 2.28
CA CYS A 169 11.00 24.16 2.49
C CYS A 169 10.60 25.56 2.03
N GLN A 170 9.91 25.68 0.90
CA GLN A 170 9.39 26.96 0.40
C GLN A 170 8.36 27.57 1.36
N GLU A 171 7.46 26.75 1.91
CA GLU A 171 6.49 27.21 2.91
C GLU A 171 7.15 27.68 4.22
N LEU A 172 8.28 27.07 4.59
CA LEU A 172 9.05 27.45 5.79
C LEU A 172 10.10 28.54 5.51
N ALA A 173 10.22 29.02 4.27
CA ALA A 173 11.17 30.09 3.92
C ALA A 173 10.73 31.46 4.48
N GLY A 174 11.72 32.37 4.64
CA GLY A 174 11.46 33.72 5.16
C GLY A 174 11.36 33.79 6.68
N ASP A 175 11.02 34.98 7.17
CA ASP A 175 10.96 35.29 8.61
C ASP A 175 9.57 35.06 9.24
N GLN A 176 8.52 35.17 8.42
CA GLN A 176 7.16 34.87 8.86
C GLN A 176 6.88 33.36 8.74
N ARG A 177 6.50 32.77 9.86
CA ARG A 177 6.26 31.33 9.94
C ARG A 177 4.78 31.03 9.77
N PRO A 178 4.39 30.22 8.79
CA PRO A 178 3.04 29.74 8.72
C PRO A 178 2.76 28.80 9.92
N THR A 179 1.54 28.79 10.39
CA THR A 179 1.08 27.70 11.26
C THR A 179 1.11 26.39 10.49
N PRO A 180 1.21 25.23 11.16
CA PRO A 180 1.12 23.93 10.48
C PRO A 180 -0.15 23.80 9.62
N GLU A 181 -1.27 24.35 10.06
CA GLU A 181 -2.52 24.37 9.32
C GLU A 181 -2.45 25.18 8.02
N GLU A 182 -1.84 26.36 8.09
CA GLU A 182 -1.64 27.22 6.92
C GLU A 182 -0.68 26.58 5.91
N MET A 183 0.42 26.00 6.40
CA MET A 183 1.37 25.24 5.56
C MET A 183 0.65 24.11 4.83
N LEU A 184 -0.06 23.25 5.55
CA LEU A 184 -0.80 22.13 4.95
C LEU A 184 -1.88 22.62 3.98
N SER A 185 -2.59 23.70 4.32
CA SER A 185 -3.63 24.28 3.44
C SER A 185 -3.06 24.83 2.13
N ARG A 186 -1.85 25.41 2.15
CA ARG A 186 -1.17 25.90 0.95
C ARG A 186 -0.65 24.73 0.12
N LEU A 187 -0.04 23.71 0.76
CA LEU A 187 0.43 22.49 0.09
C LEU A 187 -0.74 21.73 -0.57
N ALA A 188 -1.89 21.62 0.10
CA ALA A 188 -3.07 20.95 -0.44
C ALA A 188 -3.64 21.61 -1.70
N LYS A 189 -3.38 22.90 -1.91
CA LYS A 189 -3.78 23.60 -3.16
C LYS A 189 -2.85 23.29 -4.32
N LYS A 190 -1.62 22.87 -4.02
CA LYS A 190 -0.59 22.54 -5.03
C LYS A 190 -0.59 21.06 -5.37
N PHE A 191 -0.79 20.18 -4.38
CA PHE A 191 -0.64 18.75 -4.53
C PHE A 191 -1.90 18.09 -5.10
N ASP A 192 -1.74 17.38 -6.19
CA ASP A 192 -2.75 16.53 -6.80
C ASP A 192 -2.28 15.07 -6.68
N GLY A 193 -3.04 14.25 -5.97
CA GLY A 193 -2.68 12.84 -5.78
C GLY A 193 -3.01 12.28 -4.41
N ALA A 194 -2.37 11.17 -4.09
CA ALA A 194 -2.47 10.51 -2.78
C ALA A 194 -1.29 10.89 -1.91
N TYR A 195 -1.54 11.38 -0.68
CA TYR A 195 -0.46 11.67 0.26
C TYR A 195 -0.91 11.59 1.72
N ASN A 196 -0.35 10.64 2.44
CA ASN A 196 -0.34 10.62 3.90
C ASN A 196 1.04 11.06 4.36
N ILE A 197 1.13 12.14 5.09
CA ILE A 197 2.39 12.74 5.54
C ILE A 197 2.52 12.59 7.05
N VAL A 198 3.66 12.10 7.50
CA VAL A 198 4.11 12.20 8.88
C VAL A 198 5.36 13.09 8.91
N TYR A 199 5.33 14.13 9.74
CA TYR A 199 6.34 15.18 9.82
C TYR A 199 6.76 15.41 11.29
N LEU A 200 8.03 15.67 11.50
CA LEU A 200 8.62 15.94 12.82
C LEU A 200 9.75 16.96 12.67
N ASN A 201 9.74 18.03 13.46
CA ASN A 201 10.81 19.04 13.42
C ASN A 201 11.64 19.10 14.73
N ALA A 202 12.72 19.86 14.70
CA ALA A 202 13.66 19.93 15.82
C ALA A 202 13.15 20.80 17.02
N VAL A 203 11.93 21.33 16.97
CA VAL A 203 11.24 21.88 18.15
C VAL A 203 10.23 20.90 18.74
N GLY A 204 10.12 19.70 18.17
CA GLY A 204 9.22 18.64 18.65
C GLY A 204 7.77 18.79 18.18
N GLU A 205 7.53 19.56 17.13
CA GLU A 205 6.22 19.59 16.48
C GLU A 205 6.04 18.38 15.57
N MET A 206 4.93 17.69 15.70
CA MET A 206 4.57 16.55 14.86
C MET A 206 3.28 16.84 14.09
N ILE A 207 3.26 16.45 12.82
CA ILE A 207 2.08 16.49 11.97
C ILE A 207 1.83 15.09 11.42
N VAL A 208 0.58 14.64 11.47
CA VAL A 208 0.10 13.44 10.79
C VAL A 208 -1.08 13.88 9.94
N ALA A 209 -0.93 13.91 8.62
CA ALA A 209 -1.91 14.48 7.69
C ALA A 209 -2.33 13.48 6.62
N ARG A 210 -3.60 13.55 6.21
CA ARG A 210 -4.19 12.72 5.14
C ARG A 210 -4.73 13.60 4.02
N ASP A 211 -4.46 13.22 2.77
CA ASP A 211 -4.92 13.95 1.58
C ASP A 211 -6.44 14.22 1.57
N PRO A 212 -6.91 15.27 0.86
CA PRO A 212 -8.34 15.67 0.87
C PRO A 212 -9.31 14.65 0.27
N LEU A 213 -8.83 13.70 -0.54
CA LEU A 213 -9.64 12.61 -1.10
C LEU A 213 -9.61 11.36 -0.22
N GLY A 214 -8.61 11.25 0.69
CA GLY A 214 -8.41 10.10 1.56
C GLY A 214 -8.12 8.82 0.78
N ILE A 215 -7.33 8.94 -0.30
CA ILE A 215 -7.06 7.81 -1.20
C ILE A 215 -6.43 6.66 -0.44
N ARG A 216 -5.42 6.94 0.41
CA ARG A 216 -4.75 5.94 1.24
C ARG A 216 -5.29 5.93 2.66
N PRO A 217 -5.29 4.76 3.35
CA PRO A 217 -5.72 4.68 4.73
C PRO A 217 -4.69 5.31 5.68
N LEU A 218 -5.18 5.90 6.77
CA LEU A 218 -4.38 6.40 7.87
C LEU A 218 -5.24 6.39 9.13
N CYS A 219 -4.74 5.80 10.20
CA CYS A 219 -5.42 5.72 11.48
C CYS A 219 -4.52 6.18 12.64
N TYR A 220 -5.13 6.48 13.77
CA TYR A 220 -4.46 6.90 14.99
C TYR A 220 -5.20 6.43 16.24
N ALA A 221 -4.49 6.41 17.34
CA ALA A 221 -5.04 6.17 18.67
C ALA A 221 -4.31 7.01 19.73
N ILE A 222 -5.00 7.30 20.82
CA ILE A 222 -4.46 8.00 21.98
C ILE A 222 -4.89 7.21 23.22
N GLN A 223 -3.92 6.91 24.10
CA GLN A 223 -4.17 6.31 25.39
C GLN A 223 -3.24 6.92 26.43
N GLY A 224 -3.80 7.68 27.36
CA GLY A 224 -3.01 8.45 28.31
C GLY A 224 -1.97 9.33 27.59
N SER A 225 -0.72 9.22 28.01
CA SER A 225 0.39 9.99 27.41
C SER A 225 0.83 9.51 26.03
N LEU A 226 0.34 8.38 25.51
CA LEU A 226 0.82 7.82 24.25
C LEU A 226 -0.14 8.14 23.10
N PHE A 227 0.38 8.86 22.12
CA PHE A 227 -0.20 8.98 20.78
C PHE A 227 0.53 8.05 19.82
N ALA A 228 -0.20 7.36 18.98
CA ALA A 228 0.35 6.61 17.85
C ALA A 228 -0.52 6.75 16.59
N ALA A 229 0.11 6.70 15.42
CA ALA A 229 -0.56 6.66 14.12
C ALA A 229 0.14 5.66 13.20
N ALA A 230 -0.62 5.05 12.29
CA ALA A 230 -0.10 4.11 11.31
C ALA A 230 -0.98 4.07 10.06
N SER A 231 -0.41 3.61 8.95
CA SER A 231 -1.18 3.40 7.70
C SER A 231 -2.30 2.38 7.86
N GLU A 232 -2.15 1.40 8.77
CA GLU A 232 -3.15 0.35 9.00
C GLU A 232 -3.46 0.15 10.48
N SER A 233 -4.74 -0.14 10.78
CA SER A 233 -5.21 -0.29 12.15
C SER A 233 -4.63 -1.50 12.89
N VAL A 234 -4.24 -2.57 12.17
CA VAL A 234 -3.61 -3.75 12.76
C VAL A 234 -2.35 -3.41 13.54
N ALA A 235 -1.58 -2.40 13.09
CA ALA A 235 -0.38 -1.98 13.80
C ALA A 235 -0.69 -1.41 15.19
N LEU A 236 -1.77 -0.64 15.32
CA LEU A 236 -2.21 -0.09 16.59
C LEU A 236 -2.88 -1.15 17.48
N ASP A 237 -3.68 -2.03 16.89
CA ASP A 237 -4.34 -3.16 17.59
C ASP A 237 -3.28 -4.10 18.21
N ASN A 238 -2.28 -4.51 17.42
CA ASN A 238 -1.18 -5.38 17.89
C ASN A 238 -0.22 -4.68 18.87
N MET A 239 -0.22 -3.33 18.90
CA MET A 239 0.46 -2.57 19.94
C MET A 239 -0.26 -2.64 21.30
N GLY A 240 -1.54 -2.98 21.31
CA GLY A 240 -2.37 -3.09 22.49
C GLY A 240 -3.37 -1.93 22.69
N PHE A 241 -3.53 -1.04 21.70
CA PHE A 241 -4.62 -0.07 21.76
C PHE A 241 -5.98 -0.76 21.63
N GLU A 242 -6.95 -0.36 22.44
CA GLU A 242 -8.32 -0.87 22.29
C GLU A 242 -8.89 -0.52 20.92
N LYS A 243 -9.54 -1.47 20.25
CA LYS A 243 -10.14 -1.29 18.92
C LYS A 243 -11.09 -0.09 18.85
N SER A 244 -11.84 0.16 19.91
CA SER A 244 -12.75 1.31 20.06
C SER A 244 -12.02 2.66 20.08
N SER A 245 -10.75 2.70 20.49
CA SER A 245 -9.92 3.90 20.53
C SER A 245 -9.22 4.19 19.21
N ILE A 246 -9.10 3.20 18.32
CA ILE A 246 -8.46 3.36 17.02
C ILE A 246 -9.42 4.09 16.07
N LYS A 247 -9.02 5.26 15.61
CA LYS A 247 -9.82 6.13 14.73
C LYS A 247 -9.15 6.30 13.37
N ASN A 248 -9.95 6.33 12.31
CA ASN A 248 -9.44 6.72 11.00
C ASN A 248 -9.31 8.24 10.93
N LEU A 249 -8.19 8.73 10.41
CA LEU A 249 -8.02 10.15 10.14
C LEU A 249 -8.88 10.52 8.93
N ALA A 250 -9.76 11.48 9.09
CA ALA A 250 -10.66 11.91 8.01
C ALA A 250 -9.87 12.56 6.86
N PRO A 251 -10.33 12.44 5.60
CA PRO A 251 -9.73 13.13 4.47
C PRO A 251 -9.64 14.64 4.67
N GLY A 252 -8.53 15.26 4.27
CA GLY A 252 -8.29 16.70 4.47
C GLY A 252 -8.04 17.12 5.91
N HIS A 253 -7.82 16.15 6.82
CA HIS A 253 -7.55 16.42 8.23
C HIS A 253 -6.11 16.07 8.60
N ALA A 254 -5.64 16.76 9.63
CA ALA A 254 -4.35 16.50 10.25
C ALA A 254 -4.46 16.46 11.78
N ILE A 255 -3.62 15.64 12.38
CA ILE A 255 -3.30 15.71 13.80
C ILE A 255 -2.02 16.51 13.92
N ILE A 256 -2.06 17.55 14.76
CA ILE A 256 -0.94 18.44 15.02
C ILE A 256 -0.62 18.39 16.51
N ILE A 257 0.61 18.07 16.83
CA ILE A 257 1.14 18.09 18.19
C ILE A 257 2.15 19.22 18.30
N GLN A 258 1.82 20.24 19.09
CA GLN A 258 2.65 21.40 19.36
C GLN A 258 2.68 21.70 20.86
N ASN A 259 3.88 21.93 21.41
CA ASN A 259 4.04 22.23 22.84
C ASN A 259 3.34 21.19 23.74
N GLY A 260 3.37 19.93 23.34
CA GLY A 260 2.73 18.81 24.03
C GLY A 260 1.19 18.79 23.98
N LYS A 261 0.56 19.67 23.22
CA LYS A 261 -0.88 19.68 22.99
C LYS A 261 -1.22 19.09 21.64
N ILE A 262 -2.19 18.19 21.63
CA ILE A 262 -2.70 17.56 20.41
C ILE A 262 -3.97 18.25 19.93
N ARG A 263 -4.05 18.48 18.61
CA ARG A 263 -5.23 19.06 17.95
C ARG A 263 -5.54 18.27 16.68
N LEU A 264 -6.83 18.02 16.45
CA LEU A 264 -7.34 17.53 15.17
C LEU A 264 -7.89 18.73 14.40
N VAL A 265 -7.37 18.96 13.20
CA VAL A 265 -7.74 20.12 12.38
C VAL A 265 -8.09 19.70 10.96
N GLN A 266 -9.04 20.40 10.35
CA GLN A 266 -9.28 20.27 8.91
C GLN A 266 -8.45 21.34 8.19
N PHE A 267 -7.44 20.93 7.42
CA PHE A 267 -6.58 21.84 6.67
C PHE A 267 -7.03 22.07 5.22
N ALA A 268 -7.85 21.15 4.69
CA ALA A 268 -8.40 21.27 3.34
C ALA A 268 -9.85 20.74 3.29
N PRO A 269 -10.72 21.34 2.46
CA PRO A 269 -12.04 20.80 2.22
C PRO A 269 -11.96 19.43 1.54
N SER A 270 -12.87 18.54 1.91
CA SER A 270 -13.01 17.20 1.33
C SER A 270 -14.43 17.02 0.76
N PRO A 271 -14.75 17.66 -0.36
CA PRO A 271 -16.10 17.59 -0.94
C PRO A 271 -16.41 16.22 -1.55
N LYS A 272 -15.38 15.46 -1.92
CA LYS A 272 -15.47 14.11 -2.49
C LYS A 272 -14.46 13.21 -1.79
N ARG A 273 -14.84 11.98 -1.53
CA ARG A 273 -13.92 10.91 -1.10
C ARG A 273 -13.55 10.06 -2.30
N ALA A 274 -12.37 9.47 -2.26
CA ALA A 274 -11.92 8.53 -3.29
C ALA A 274 -11.00 7.47 -2.67
N HIS A 275 -11.53 6.70 -1.71
CA HIS A 275 -10.76 5.64 -1.06
C HIS A 275 -10.36 4.58 -2.07
N CYS A 276 -9.10 4.19 -2.10
CA CYS A 276 -8.62 3.15 -3.00
C CYS A 276 -9.28 1.81 -2.66
N PHE A 277 -10.13 1.28 -3.56
CA PHE A 277 -10.80 0.00 -3.35
C PHE A 277 -9.81 -1.15 -3.21
N PHE A 278 -8.65 -1.03 -3.85
CA PHE A 278 -7.62 -2.05 -3.91
C PHE A 278 -6.97 -2.32 -2.56
N GLU A 279 -7.05 -1.37 -1.63
CA GLU A 279 -6.63 -1.55 -0.25
C GLU A 279 -7.39 -2.69 0.43
N TRP A 280 -8.72 -2.77 0.28
CA TRP A 280 -9.52 -3.86 0.85
C TRP A 280 -9.33 -5.19 0.12
N ILE A 281 -9.17 -5.17 -1.19
CA ILE A 281 -9.09 -6.39 -1.99
C ILE A 281 -7.74 -7.06 -1.82
N TYR A 282 -6.65 -6.28 -1.84
CA TYR A 282 -5.31 -6.83 -1.98
C TYR A 282 -4.29 -6.33 -0.93
N PHE A 283 -4.09 -5.00 -0.80
CA PHE A 283 -2.89 -4.48 -0.11
C PHE A 283 -2.92 -4.62 1.39
N ALA A 284 -4.01 -4.18 2.02
CA ALA A 284 -4.05 -4.11 3.47
C ALA A 284 -3.96 -5.49 4.12
N ASN A 285 -3.37 -5.52 5.30
CA ASN A 285 -3.39 -6.69 6.14
C ASN A 285 -4.84 -7.09 6.41
N VAL A 286 -5.13 -8.38 6.28
CA VAL A 286 -6.49 -8.92 6.40
C VAL A 286 -7.14 -8.62 7.75
N ALA A 287 -6.35 -8.45 8.81
CA ALA A 287 -6.80 -8.10 10.15
C ALA A 287 -7.13 -6.60 10.33
N SER A 288 -6.80 -5.76 9.34
CA SER A 288 -7.05 -4.33 9.41
C SER A 288 -8.52 -3.95 9.23
N THR A 289 -8.90 -2.84 9.86
CA THR A 289 -10.14 -2.10 9.61
C THR A 289 -9.76 -0.74 9.03
N LEU A 290 -10.20 -0.47 7.80
CA LEU A 290 -9.90 0.76 7.06
C LEU A 290 -11.18 1.56 6.86
N ASP A 291 -11.18 2.83 7.25
CA ASP A 291 -12.32 3.74 7.10
C ASP A 291 -13.66 3.12 7.58
N GLY A 292 -13.59 2.38 8.71
CA GLY A 292 -14.72 1.72 9.34
C GLY A 292 -15.16 0.41 8.70
N ARG A 293 -14.38 -0.17 7.76
CA ARG A 293 -14.69 -1.44 7.07
C ARG A 293 -13.57 -2.46 7.26
N SER A 294 -13.96 -3.66 7.70
CA SER A 294 -13.04 -4.78 7.87
C SER A 294 -12.53 -5.29 6.52
N VAL A 295 -11.22 -5.42 6.38
CA VAL A 295 -10.58 -6.01 5.20
C VAL A 295 -11.00 -7.48 5.05
N TYR A 296 -11.01 -8.25 6.15
CA TYR A 296 -11.46 -9.64 6.14
C TYR A 296 -12.88 -9.79 5.62
N LEU A 297 -13.84 -9.00 6.16
CA LEU A 297 -15.24 -9.09 5.74
C LEU A 297 -15.42 -8.65 4.29
N SER A 298 -14.71 -7.63 3.84
CA SER A 298 -14.73 -7.23 2.42
C SER A 298 -14.27 -8.38 1.52
N ARG A 299 -13.15 -9.03 1.82
CA ARG A 299 -12.68 -10.20 1.06
C ARG A 299 -13.62 -11.41 1.14
N LYS A 300 -14.25 -11.62 2.31
CA LYS A 300 -15.30 -12.63 2.46
C LYS A 300 -16.47 -12.36 1.50
N HIS A 301 -16.97 -11.14 1.44
CA HIS A 301 -18.07 -10.77 0.55
C HIS A 301 -17.70 -10.92 -0.94
N LEU A 302 -16.42 -10.68 -1.33
CA LEU A 302 -15.98 -10.96 -2.69
C LEU A 302 -16.14 -12.44 -3.06
N GLY A 303 -15.84 -13.35 -2.13
CA GLY A 303 -16.04 -14.80 -2.32
C GLY A 303 -17.53 -15.18 -2.44
N GLU A 304 -18.40 -14.57 -1.64
CA GLU A 304 -19.84 -14.76 -1.73
C GLU A 304 -20.39 -14.30 -3.10
N GLU A 305 -19.92 -13.15 -3.59
CA GLU A 305 -20.31 -12.66 -4.92
C GLU A 305 -19.79 -13.58 -6.04
N LEU A 306 -18.55 -14.10 -5.94
CA LEU A 306 -18.02 -15.08 -6.89
C LEU A 306 -18.85 -16.36 -6.91
N ALA A 307 -19.29 -16.84 -5.75
CA ALA A 307 -20.15 -18.04 -5.65
C ALA A 307 -21.48 -17.85 -6.38
N ARG A 308 -22.08 -16.65 -6.29
CA ARG A 308 -23.34 -16.33 -7.00
C ARG A 308 -23.22 -16.35 -8.51
N LEU A 309 -22.01 -16.22 -9.04
CA LEU A 309 -21.75 -16.28 -10.48
C LEU A 309 -21.66 -17.73 -11.00
N GLU A 310 -21.52 -18.74 -10.10
CA GLU A 310 -21.39 -20.12 -10.52
C GLU A 310 -22.74 -20.71 -10.93
N ALA A 311 -22.70 -21.55 -11.98
CA ALA A 311 -23.86 -22.36 -12.35
C ALA A 311 -24.10 -23.45 -11.27
N PRO A 312 -25.37 -23.90 -11.09
CA PRO A 312 -25.66 -25.01 -10.22
C PRO A 312 -24.85 -26.25 -10.61
N MET A 313 -24.23 -26.89 -9.62
CA MET A 313 -23.46 -28.12 -9.80
C MET A 313 -24.28 -29.35 -9.46
N THR A 314 -24.14 -30.42 -10.23
CA THR A 314 -24.64 -31.73 -9.88
C THR A 314 -23.94 -32.28 -8.63
N ALA A 315 -24.50 -33.31 -7.99
CA ALA A 315 -23.90 -33.95 -6.83
C ALA A 315 -22.52 -34.60 -7.18
N GLU A 316 -22.35 -35.08 -8.40
CA GLU A 316 -21.09 -35.65 -8.89
C GLU A 316 -20.02 -34.56 -9.12
N GLU A 317 -20.36 -33.49 -9.82
CA GLU A 317 -19.48 -32.33 -10.00
C GLU A 317 -19.02 -31.77 -8.66
N ARG A 318 -19.96 -31.63 -7.70
CA ARG A 318 -19.66 -31.11 -6.36
C ARG A 318 -18.66 -31.98 -5.60
N ARG A 319 -18.76 -33.32 -5.69
CA ARG A 319 -17.81 -34.25 -5.05
C ARG A 319 -16.40 -34.14 -5.64
N ASN A 320 -16.30 -33.81 -6.92
CA ASN A 320 -15.02 -33.73 -7.63
C ASN A 320 -14.44 -32.31 -7.70
N THR A 321 -15.16 -31.31 -7.23
CA THR A 321 -14.75 -29.90 -7.25
C THR A 321 -14.19 -29.48 -5.89
N ILE A 322 -13.07 -28.75 -5.93
CA ILE A 322 -12.48 -28.10 -4.77
C ILE A 322 -12.21 -26.63 -5.07
N VAL A 323 -12.26 -25.79 -4.04
CA VAL A 323 -11.76 -24.41 -4.13
C VAL A 323 -10.33 -24.35 -3.60
N VAL A 324 -9.45 -23.72 -4.35
CA VAL A 324 -8.04 -23.54 -3.98
C VAL A 324 -7.70 -22.05 -4.01
N PRO A 325 -7.32 -21.44 -2.89
CA PRO A 325 -6.83 -20.07 -2.87
C PRO A 325 -5.44 -19.97 -3.48
N VAL A 326 -5.15 -18.88 -4.19
CA VAL A 326 -3.76 -18.46 -4.37
C VAL A 326 -3.31 -17.77 -3.07
N PRO A 327 -2.32 -18.32 -2.36
CA PRO A 327 -1.94 -17.81 -1.05
C PRO A 327 -1.21 -16.44 -1.16
N ASP A 328 -1.39 -15.52 -0.20
CA ASP A 328 -2.20 -15.62 1.04
C ASP A 328 -3.48 -14.76 0.94
N THR A 329 -3.52 -13.81 -0.02
CA THR A 329 -4.53 -12.73 -0.12
C THR A 329 -5.90 -13.21 -0.56
N ALA A 330 -5.98 -14.24 -1.41
CA ALA A 330 -7.24 -14.80 -1.89
C ALA A 330 -7.93 -15.74 -0.88
N LYS A 331 -7.30 -16.08 0.25
CA LYS A 331 -7.79 -17.13 1.16
C LYS A 331 -9.20 -16.82 1.69
N ALA A 332 -9.45 -15.61 2.19
CA ALA A 332 -10.77 -15.26 2.75
C ALA A 332 -11.88 -15.33 1.70
N ALA A 333 -11.61 -14.94 0.45
CA ALA A 333 -12.56 -15.06 -0.65
C ALA A 333 -12.79 -16.52 -1.06
N ALA A 334 -11.72 -17.31 -1.14
CA ALA A 334 -11.82 -18.75 -1.48
C ALA A 334 -12.62 -19.54 -0.44
N ASP A 335 -12.33 -19.33 0.85
CA ASP A 335 -13.04 -20.02 1.95
C ASP A 335 -14.53 -19.66 1.95
N SER A 336 -14.86 -18.39 1.73
CA SER A 336 -16.23 -17.93 1.65
C SER A 336 -16.96 -18.48 0.41
N MET A 337 -16.30 -18.45 -0.76
CA MET A 337 -16.86 -19.04 -1.98
C MET A 337 -17.14 -20.54 -1.81
N ALA A 338 -16.20 -21.26 -1.21
CA ALA A 338 -16.35 -22.69 -0.95
C ALA A 338 -17.54 -22.99 -0.02
N PHE A 339 -17.70 -22.18 1.05
CA PHE A 339 -18.81 -22.28 1.99
C PHE A 339 -20.16 -22.09 1.29
N GLU A 340 -20.32 -21.04 0.47
CA GLU A 340 -21.55 -20.76 -0.26
C GLU A 340 -21.89 -21.85 -1.30
N LEU A 341 -20.87 -22.43 -1.95
CA LEU A 341 -21.06 -23.51 -2.93
C LEU A 341 -21.23 -24.89 -2.29
N ASN A 342 -21.04 -25.00 -0.96
CA ASN A 342 -21.00 -26.26 -0.23
C ASN A 342 -20.04 -27.29 -0.85
N ILE A 343 -18.79 -26.85 -1.08
CA ILE A 343 -17.66 -27.67 -1.55
C ILE A 343 -16.44 -27.38 -0.69
N PRO A 344 -15.44 -28.27 -0.61
CA PRO A 344 -14.28 -28.05 0.25
C PRO A 344 -13.38 -26.92 -0.27
N SER A 345 -12.89 -26.07 0.65
CA SER A 345 -11.72 -25.20 0.45
C SER A 345 -10.47 -25.93 0.94
N LEU A 346 -9.49 -26.12 0.06
CA LEU A 346 -8.28 -26.87 0.37
C LEU A 346 -7.03 -26.09 -0.06
N GLU A 347 -5.94 -26.25 0.70
CA GLU A 347 -4.63 -25.68 0.35
C GLU A 347 -3.96 -26.53 -0.74
N GLY A 348 -4.42 -26.41 -1.99
CA GLY A 348 -3.77 -27.06 -3.16
C GLY A 348 -2.47 -26.40 -3.59
N LEU A 349 -2.21 -25.18 -3.12
CA LEU A 349 -0.98 -24.41 -3.35
C LEU A 349 -0.40 -23.95 -2.02
N ILE A 350 0.84 -24.28 -1.75
CA ILE A 350 1.58 -23.82 -0.57
C ILE A 350 2.60 -22.77 -0.96
N ARG A 351 2.56 -21.62 -0.27
CA ARG A 351 3.57 -20.58 -0.42
C ARG A 351 4.83 -20.94 0.36
N ASN A 352 5.98 -20.91 -0.33
CA ASN A 352 7.27 -21.01 0.35
C ASN A 352 7.57 -19.70 1.11
N ARG A 353 7.35 -19.71 2.44
CA ARG A 353 7.58 -18.55 3.32
C ARG A 353 9.07 -18.19 3.44
N TYR A 354 9.97 -19.09 3.11
CA TYR A 354 11.42 -18.90 3.20
C TYR A 354 12.06 -18.45 1.87
N ALA A 355 11.32 -18.49 0.76
CA ALA A 355 11.75 -17.90 -0.50
C ALA A 355 11.64 -16.37 -0.42
N GLY A 356 12.60 -15.74 0.25
CA GLY A 356 12.75 -14.28 0.30
C GLY A 356 13.17 -13.74 -1.07
N ARG A 357 13.03 -12.42 -1.27
CA ARG A 357 13.37 -11.72 -2.53
C ARG A 357 14.86 -11.82 -2.89
N THR A 358 15.74 -11.94 -1.90
CA THR A 358 17.20 -11.97 -2.03
C THR A 358 17.77 -13.26 -2.61
N PHE A 359 17.05 -14.39 -2.58
CA PHE A 359 17.54 -15.69 -3.07
C PHE A 359 17.08 -16.05 -4.49
N ILE A 360 16.42 -15.14 -5.21
CA ILE A 360 15.88 -15.47 -6.52
C ILE A 360 16.87 -15.08 -7.63
N GLU A 361 18.01 -15.74 -7.69
CA GLU A 361 18.91 -15.78 -8.86
C GLU A 361 18.44 -16.75 -9.96
N GLY A 362 17.15 -17.03 -10.04
CA GLY A 362 16.60 -17.87 -11.11
C GLY A 362 16.62 -17.17 -12.47
N LYS A 363 17.14 -17.82 -13.50
CA LYS A 363 17.30 -17.31 -14.87
C LYS A 363 15.98 -17.06 -15.64
N GLY A 364 14.78 -17.12 -14.98
CA GLY A 364 13.50 -16.88 -15.62
C GLY A 364 12.33 -16.65 -14.67
N ARG A 365 11.27 -15.96 -15.14
CA ARG A 365 10.03 -15.69 -14.36
C ARG A 365 9.31 -16.97 -13.92
N ALA A 366 9.35 -18.04 -14.75
CA ALA A 366 8.73 -19.32 -14.43
C ALA A 366 9.43 -20.02 -13.25
N ASP A 367 10.76 -19.91 -13.13
CA ASP A 367 11.51 -20.48 -12.01
C ASP A 367 11.20 -19.74 -10.71
N LYS A 368 11.00 -18.42 -10.77
CA LYS A 368 10.58 -17.61 -9.61
C LYS A 368 9.22 -18.06 -9.05
N VAL A 369 8.26 -18.35 -9.93
CA VAL A 369 6.94 -18.87 -9.52
C VAL A 369 7.06 -20.27 -8.94
N ARG A 370 7.90 -21.15 -9.54
CA ARG A 370 8.17 -22.51 -9.01
C ARG A 370 8.77 -22.49 -7.61
N MET A 371 9.65 -21.54 -7.32
CA MET A 371 10.25 -21.40 -6.00
C MET A 371 9.28 -20.84 -4.97
N LYS A 372 8.32 -20.03 -5.43
CA LYS A 372 7.36 -19.35 -4.55
C LYS A 372 6.17 -20.21 -4.16
N TYR A 373 5.68 -21.06 -5.09
CA TYR A 373 4.48 -21.87 -4.88
C TYR A 373 4.76 -23.35 -5.18
N THR A 374 4.31 -24.22 -4.27
CA THR A 374 4.37 -25.66 -4.43
C THR A 374 2.95 -26.23 -4.52
N PRO A 375 2.56 -26.87 -5.64
CA PRO A 375 1.29 -27.57 -5.72
C PRO A 375 1.34 -28.89 -4.93
N LEU A 376 0.26 -29.22 -4.24
CA LEU A 376 0.10 -30.49 -3.53
C LEU A 376 -0.68 -31.46 -4.41
N GLN A 377 0.02 -32.46 -4.96
CA GLN A 377 -0.58 -33.46 -5.84
C GLN A 377 -1.69 -34.23 -5.12
N GLU A 378 -1.50 -34.58 -3.85
CA GLU A 378 -2.44 -35.33 -3.01
C GLU A 378 -3.81 -34.63 -2.87
N VAL A 379 -3.83 -33.32 -3.06
CA VAL A 379 -5.03 -32.49 -3.00
C VAL A 379 -5.66 -32.28 -4.37
N LEU A 380 -4.82 -32.17 -5.41
CA LEU A 380 -5.19 -31.66 -6.73
C LEU A 380 -5.49 -32.74 -7.76
N GLU A 381 -4.92 -33.97 -7.59
CA GLU A 381 -4.99 -35.05 -8.57
C GLU A 381 -6.46 -35.42 -8.90
N ASP A 382 -6.76 -35.46 -10.19
CA ASP A 382 -8.08 -35.72 -10.76
C ASP A 382 -9.22 -34.78 -10.31
N LYS A 383 -8.89 -33.65 -9.67
CA LYS A 383 -9.90 -32.67 -9.21
C LYS A 383 -10.20 -31.61 -10.27
N ARG A 384 -11.45 -31.14 -10.22
CA ARG A 384 -11.88 -29.88 -10.80
C ARG A 384 -11.59 -28.77 -9.80
N VAL A 385 -10.66 -27.89 -10.15
CA VAL A 385 -10.12 -26.86 -9.26
C VAL A 385 -10.76 -25.50 -9.61
N LEU A 386 -11.50 -24.91 -8.66
CA LEU A 386 -11.83 -23.48 -8.69
C LEU A 386 -10.68 -22.71 -8.03
N LEU A 387 -9.79 -22.18 -8.86
CA LEU A 387 -8.62 -21.40 -8.41
C LEU A 387 -9.04 -19.96 -8.16
N VAL A 388 -9.07 -19.54 -6.89
CA VAL A 388 -9.44 -18.16 -6.51
C VAL A 388 -8.19 -17.30 -6.39
N GLU A 389 -8.21 -16.19 -7.12
CA GLU A 389 -7.16 -15.16 -7.11
C GLU A 389 -7.77 -13.81 -6.73
N ASP A 390 -7.02 -12.96 -6.05
CA ASP A 390 -7.49 -11.61 -5.74
C ASP A 390 -7.57 -10.73 -6.98
N THR A 391 -6.54 -10.76 -7.85
CA THR A 391 -6.49 -9.95 -9.07
C THR A 391 -5.52 -10.52 -10.11
N ILE A 392 -5.77 -10.27 -11.38
CA ILE A 392 -4.84 -10.54 -12.48
C ILE A 392 -4.45 -9.22 -13.14
N VAL A 393 -3.24 -8.74 -12.84
CA VAL A 393 -2.67 -7.56 -13.49
C VAL A 393 -1.85 -7.96 -14.71
N ARG A 394 -0.93 -8.92 -14.54
CA ARG A 394 -0.07 -9.48 -15.59
C ARG A 394 -0.30 -10.97 -15.70
N SER A 395 -0.35 -11.52 -16.92
CA SER A 395 -0.67 -12.94 -17.14
C SER A 395 0.43 -13.93 -16.76
N THR A 396 1.66 -13.48 -16.59
CA THR A 396 2.84 -14.36 -16.46
C THR A 396 2.80 -15.27 -15.23
N THR A 397 2.42 -14.72 -14.08
CA THR A 397 2.31 -15.50 -12.82
C THR A 397 1.20 -16.52 -12.91
N MET A 398 0.02 -16.09 -13.38
CA MET A 398 -1.15 -16.98 -13.48
C MET A 398 -0.91 -18.14 -14.46
N ARG A 399 -0.31 -17.90 -15.63
CA ARG A 399 0.08 -18.97 -16.56
C ARG A 399 1.02 -19.98 -15.91
N ALA A 400 2.02 -19.50 -15.18
CA ALA A 400 2.97 -20.38 -14.52
C ALA A 400 2.30 -21.21 -13.41
N LEU A 401 1.38 -20.62 -12.64
CA LEU A 401 0.60 -21.33 -11.62
C LEU A 401 -0.27 -22.42 -12.24
N ILE A 402 -1.04 -22.10 -13.28
CA ILE A 402 -1.90 -23.06 -13.98
C ILE A 402 -1.06 -24.23 -14.54
N SER A 403 0.08 -23.92 -15.17
CA SER A 403 1.00 -24.95 -15.65
C SER A 403 1.50 -25.87 -14.53
N GLN A 404 1.76 -25.33 -13.33
CA GLN A 404 2.15 -26.15 -12.18
C GLN A 404 1.01 -27.01 -11.64
N LEU A 405 -0.21 -26.44 -11.50
CA LEU A 405 -1.39 -27.19 -11.08
C LEU A 405 -1.66 -28.39 -12.00
N ARG A 406 -1.53 -28.20 -13.32
CA ARG A 406 -1.72 -29.28 -14.30
C ARG A 406 -0.59 -30.28 -14.32
N LYS A 407 0.67 -29.83 -14.39
CA LYS A 407 1.84 -30.72 -14.62
C LYS A 407 2.34 -31.41 -13.37
N ARG A 408 2.24 -30.74 -12.21
CA ARG A 408 2.75 -31.26 -10.94
C ARG A 408 1.64 -31.62 -9.96
N GLY A 409 0.55 -30.88 -9.99
CA GLY A 409 -0.62 -31.15 -9.19
C GLY A 409 -1.58 -32.18 -9.83
N LEU A 410 -1.43 -32.47 -11.14
CA LEU A 410 -2.27 -33.36 -11.92
C LEU A 410 -3.76 -33.01 -11.86
N ALA A 411 -4.07 -31.72 -11.71
CA ALA A 411 -5.44 -31.23 -11.71
C ALA A 411 -6.13 -31.56 -13.06
N LYS A 412 -7.33 -32.13 -13.00
CA LYS A 412 -8.12 -32.48 -14.18
C LYS A 412 -8.61 -31.25 -14.92
N GLU A 413 -9.17 -30.29 -14.17
CA GLU A 413 -9.65 -29.02 -14.69
C GLU A 413 -9.19 -27.88 -13.78
N VAL A 414 -8.91 -26.71 -14.36
CA VAL A 414 -8.53 -25.49 -13.63
C VAL A 414 -9.39 -24.31 -14.11
N HIS A 415 -10.28 -23.85 -13.24
CA HIS A 415 -11.19 -22.74 -13.47
C HIS A 415 -10.79 -21.54 -12.60
N ILE A 416 -10.43 -20.42 -13.21
CA ILE A 416 -9.99 -19.24 -12.47
C ILE A 416 -11.20 -18.40 -12.05
N ARG A 417 -11.19 -17.94 -10.79
CA ARG A 417 -12.17 -17.01 -10.22
C ARG A 417 -11.44 -15.82 -9.62
N VAL A 418 -11.63 -14.66 -10.21
CA VAL A 418 -10.90 -13.44 -9.83
C VAL A 418 -11.80 -12.57 -8.97
N ALA A 419 -11.40 -12.36 -7.72
CA ALA A 419 -12.14 -11.56 -6.73
C ALA A 419 -12.00 -10.03 -6.97
N CYS A 420 -11.76 -9.64 -8.21
CA CYS A 420 -11.60 -8.27 -8.66
C CYS A 420 -12.13 -8.17 -10.09
N PRO A 421 -12.67 -7.03 -10.52
CA PRO A 421 -12.91 -6.76 -11.93
C PRO A 421 -11.61 -6.69 -12.74
N PRO A 422 -11.67 -6.78 -14.08
CA PRO A 422 -10.48 -6.63 -14.93
C PRO A 422 -9.81 -5.26 -14.74
N ILE A 423 -8.48 -5.27 -14.58
CA ILE A 423 -7.69 -4.04 -14.52
C ILE A 423 -7.46 -3.51 -15.94
N LEU A 424 -7.96 -2.30 -16.22
CA LEU A 424 -7.98 -1.72 -17.56
C LEU A 424 -7.11 -0.46 -17.71
N ALA A 425 -6.67 0.12 -16.59
CA ALA A 425 -5.88 1.35 -16.60
C ALA A 425 -4.77 1.36 -15.54
N PRO A 426 -3.71 2.14 -15.74
CA PRO A 426 -2.64 2.32 -14.77
C PRO A 426 -3.11 2.97 -13.47
N CYS A 427 -2.30 2.91 -12.41
CA CYS A 427 -2.49 3.68 -11.20
C CYS A 427 -1.46 4.81 -11.13
N PHE A 428 -1.91 6.02 -10.74
CA PHE A 428 -1.07 7.21 -10.54
C PHE A 428 -1.08 7.70 -9.08
N TYR A 429 -1.54 6.84 -8.15
CA TYR A 429 -1.69 7.17 -6.72
C TYR A 429 -0.89 6.24 -5.81
N GLY A 430 0.16 5.59 -6.37
CA GLY A 430 1.15 4.84 -5.61
C GLY A 430 1.07 3.32 -5.73
N ILE A 431 0.23 2.74 -6.63
CA ILE A 431 0.27 1.30 -6.93
C ILE A 431 1.16 1.06 -8.16
N ASP A 432 2.00 0.03 -8.10
CA ASP A 432 2.90 -0.33 -9.21
C ASP A 432 2.18 -0.99 -10.39
N MET A 433 1.30 -0.23 -11.01
CA MET A 433 0.60 -0.54 -12.25
C MET A 433 0.68 0.68 -13.17
N SER A 434 1.85 1.01 -13.68
CA SER A 434 2.10 2.29 -14.34
C SER A 434 1.97 2.28 -15.86
N ARG A 435 1.74 1.12 -16.51
CA ARG A 435 1.74 1.00 -17.96
C ARG A 435 0.54 0.21 -18.47
N VAL A 436 -0.13 0.74 -19.52
CA VAL A 436 -1.29 0.11 -20.17
C VAL A 436 -0.92 -1.20 -20.87
N ASP A 437 0.23 -1.25 -21.55
CA ASP A 437 0.69 -2.39 -22.34
C ASP A 437 1.09 -3.62 -21.49
N GLU A 438 1.31 -3.45 -20.19
CA GLU A 438 1.57 -4.55 -19.25
C GLU A 438 0.30 -5.21 -18.69
N LEU A 439 -0.85 -4.54 -18.81
CA LEU A 439 -2.11 -5.02 -18.25
C LEU A 439 -2.67 -6.16 -19.12
N PHE A 440 -3.00 -7.28 -18.47
CA PHE A 440 -3.48 -8.47 -19.16
C PHE A 440 -4.84 -8.24 -19.84
N ALA A 441 -5.77 -7.61 -19.12
CA ALA A 441 -7.14 -7.45 -19.58
C ALA A 441 -7.28 -6.52 -20.79
N THR A 442 -6.40 -5.52 -20.94
CA THR A 442 -6.42 -4.55 -22.05
C THR A 442 -6.20 -5.19 -23.44
N LYS A 443 -5.67 -6.41 -23.47
CA LYS A 443 -5.50 -7.18 -24.72
C LYS A 443 -6.82 -7.71 -25.28
N PHE A 444 -7.84 -7.83 -24.44
CA PHE A 444 -9.12 -8.47 -24.76
C PHE A 444 -10.32 -7.53 -24.59
N LEU A 445 -10.18 -6.54 -23.72
CA LEU A 445 -11.28 -5.69 -23.30
C LEU A 445 -10.87 -4.22 -23.35
N LYS A 446 -11.72 -3.39 -23.91
CA LYS A 446 -11.56 -1.93 -23.90
C LYS A 446 -12.33 -1.31 -22.75
N PRO A 447 -11.90 -0.15 -22.20
CA PRO A 447 -12.67 0.58 -21.22
C PRO A 447 -14.11 0.84 -21.69
N GLY A 448 -15.08 0.60 -20.81
CA GLY A 448 -16.51 0.74 -21.12
C GLY A 448 -17.13 -0.41 -21.91
N GLN A 449 -16.34 -1.36 -22.39
CA GLN A 449 -16.87 -2.58 -23.02
C GLN A 449 -17.36 -3.57 -21.95
N PRO A 450 -18.56 -4.15 -22.10
CA PRO A 450 -19.02 -5.18 -21.18
C PRO A 450 -18.21 -6.46 -21.33
N MET A 451 -17.96 -7.14 -20.21
CA MET A 451 -17.39 -8.50 -20.21
C MET A 451 -18.42 -9.47 -20.79
N THR A 452 -18.01 -10.30 -21.75
CA THR A 452 -18.85 -11.34 -22.34
C THR A 452 -18.24 -12.71 -22.11
N PRO A 453 -19.05 -13.80 -22.18
CA PRO A 453 -18.52 -15.17 -22.06
C PRO A 453 -17.42 -15.51 -23.08
N GLU A 454 -17.49 -14.94 -24.27
CA GLU A 454 -16.50 -15.14 -25.34
C GLU A 454 -15.15 -14.49 -24.98
N ILE A 455 -15.18 -13.29 -24.38
CA ILE A 455 -13.99 -12.60 -23.88
C ILE A 455 -13.37 -13.38 -22.72
N GLU A 456 -14.18 -13.82 -21.75
CA GLU A 456 -13.71 -14.66 -20.64
C GLU A 456 -13.09 -15.96 -21.15
N ALA A 457 -13.71 -16.62 -22.15
CA ALA A 457 -13.17 -17.84 -22.75
C ALA A 457 -11.84 -17.59 -23.48
N ALA A 458 -11.70 -16.47 -24.22
CA ALA A 458 -10.46 -16.09 -24.86
C ALA A 458 -9.34 -15.83 -23.85
N MET A 459 -9.64 -15.12 -22.75
CA MET A 459 -8.70 -14.88 -21.66
C MET A 459 -8.30 -16.18 -20.95
N ALA A 460 -9.25 -17.07 -20.67
CA ALA A 460 -9.00 -18.38 -20.07
C ALA A 460 -8.03 -19.21 -20.94
N LYS A 461 -8.29 -19.28 -22.24
CA LYS A 461 -7.43 -19.96 -23.23
C LYS A 461 -6.00 -19.41 -23.23
N GLU A 462 -5.85 -18.11 -23.17
CA GLU A 462 -4.56 -17.43 -23.13
C GLU A 462 -3.77 -17.77 -21.84
N LEU A 463 -4.46 -17.99 -20.73
CA LEU A 463 -3.87 -18.39 -19.46
C LEU A 463 -3.62 -19.90 -19.36
N GLY A 464 -4.23 -20.71 -20.23
CA GLY A 464 -4.19 -22.18 -20.19
C GLY A 464 -5.18 -22.80 -19.20
N ALA A 465 -6.24 -22.08 -18.83
CA ALA A 465 -7.33 -22.51 -17.96
C ALA A 465 -8.54 -23.00 -18.75
N ASP A 466 -9.42 -23.78 -18.11
CA ASP A 466 -10.66 -24.26 -18.70
C ASP A 466 -11.76 -23.21 -18.68
N SER A 467 -11.77 -22.32 -17.69
CA SER A 467 -12.62 -21.13 -17.66
C SER A 467 -11.99 -20.02 -16.82
N LEU A 468 -12.42 -18.80 -17.08
CA LEU A 468 -12.11 -17.63 -16.29
C LEU A 468 -13.40 -16.87 -16.01
N ARG A 469 -13.52 -16.32 -14.81
CA ARG A 469 -14.58 -15.41 -14.46
C ARG A 469 -14.08 -14.31 -13.55
N TYR A 470 -14.39 -13.07 -13.89
CA TYR A 470 -14.09 -11.89 -13.10
C TYR A 470 -15.30 -11.46 -12.27
N LEU A 471 -15.01 -10.83 -11.13
CA LEU A 471 -16.05 -10.16 -10.37
C LEU A 471 -16.58 -8.95 -11.16
N PRO A 472 -17.91 -8.70 -11.23
CA PRO A 472 -18.47 -7.50 -11.83
C PRO A 472 -18.06 -6.22 -11.08
N LEU A 473 -17.89 -5.10 -11.80
CA LEU A 473 -17.47 -3.82 -11.22
C LEU A 473 -18.40 -3.32 -10.12
N GLU A 474 -19.69 -3.44 -10.32
CA GLU A 474 -20.72 -3.02 -9.38
C GLU A 474 -20.73 -3.81 -8.06
N SER A 475 -20.11 -4.97 -8.02
CA SER A 475 -19.98 -5.78 -6.81
C SER A 475 -19.00 -5.17 -5.78
N ILE A 476 -18.02 -4.40 -6.24
CA ILE A 476 -16.98 -3.83 -5.36
C ILE A 476 -17.60 -2.97 -4.24
N ALA A 477 -18.47 -2.04 -4.61
CA ALA A 477 -19.12 -1.14 -3.64
C ALA A 477 -19.90 -1.91 -2.57
N ARG A 478 -20.61 -2.98 -2.97
CA ARG A 478 -21.35 -3.86 -2.04
C ARG A 478 -20.41 -4.66 -1.15
N CYS A 479 -19.35 -5.23 -1.71
CA CYS A 479 -18.40 -6.07 -0.96
C CYS A 479 -17.61 -5.27 0.08
N VAL A 480 -17.23 -4.03 -0.25
CA VAL A 480 -16.52 -3.13 0.65
C VAL A 480 -17.49 -2.39 1.59
N ASP A 481 -18.80 -2.45 1.30
CA ASP A 481 -19.86 -1.74 2.02
C ASP A 481 -19.59 -0.22 2.08
N LYS A 482 -19.33 0.36 0.90
CA LYS A 482 -19.14 1.80 0.70
C LYS A 482 -19.85 2.26 -0.58
N PRO A 483 -20.32 3.52 -0.62
CA PRO A 483 -20.85 4.11 -1.85
C PRO A 483 -19.79 4.06 -2.97
N ALA A 484 -20.21 3.71 -4.18
CA ALA A 484 -19.29 3.59 -5.33
C ALA A 484 -18.57 4.91 -5.64
N ASP A 485 -19.24 6.05 -5.48
CA ASP A 485 -18.71 7.38 -5.70
C ASP A 485 -17.70 7.83 -4.63
N SER A 486 -17.61 7.09 -3.51
CA SER A 486 -16.59 7.29 -2.46
C SER A 486 -15.33 6.45 -2.66
N LEU A 487 -15.29 5.63 -3.70
CA LEU A 487 -14.16 4.76 -4.02
C LEU A 487 -13.37 5.29 -5.23
N CYS A 488 -12.05 5.18 -5.16
CA CYS A 488 -11.19 5.29 -6.34
C CYS A 488 -11.17 3.93 -7.04
N GLN A 489 -11.78 3.86 -8.22
CA GLN A 489 -11.82 2.69 -9.09
C GLN A 489 -11.19 2.98 -10.47
N ALA A 490 -10.36 4.02 -10.56
CA ALA A 490 -9.79 4.51 -11.83
C ALA A 490 -9.07 3.44 -12.65
N CYS A 491 -8.42 2.48 -12.00
CA CYS A 491 -7.78 1.36 -12.70
C CYS A 491 -8.78 0.34 -13.30
N LEU A 492 -10.08 0.44 -12.97
CA LEU A 492 -11.15 -0.40 -13.51
C LEU A 492 -12.00 0.35 -14.55
N ASP A 493 -12.39 1.59 -14.24
CA ASP A 493 -13.37 2.39 -15.01
C ASP A 493 -12.76 3.58 -15.75
N THR A 494 -11.45 3.82 -15.60
CA THR A 494 -10.69 4.92 -16.22
C THR A 494 -11.07 6.34 -15.75
N ASN A 495 -11.91 6.45 -14.70
CA ASN A 495 -12.35 7.73 -14.15
C ASN A 495 -11.45 8.12 -12.96
N TYR A 496 -10.41 8.88 -13.22
CA TYR A 496 -9.49 9.31 -12.19
C TYR A 496 -10.10 10.41 -11.31
N PRO A 497 -9.98 10.30 -9.97
CA PRO A 497 -10.59 11.27 -9.06
C PRO A 497 -9.96 12.66 -9.10
N THR A 498 -8.80 12.81 -9.76
CA THR A 498 -8.08 14.08 -9.85
C THR A 498 -7.79 14.47 -11.30
N PRO A 499 -7.68 15.80 -11.60
CA PRO A 499 -7.35 16.29 -12.94
C PRO A 499 -5.99 15.79 -13.45
N ALA A 500 -4.95 15.79 -12.60
CA ALA A 500 -3.63 15.34 -13.00
C ALA A 500 -3.61 13.83 -13.28
N GLY A 501 -4.30 13.02 -12.47
CA GLY A 501 -4.48 11.59 -12.75
C GLY A 501 -5.13 11.32 -14.11
N GLN A 502 -6.17 12.09 -14.45
CA GLN A 502 -6.83 11.97 -15.75
C GLN A 502 -5.91 12.41 -16.92
N LYS A 503 -5.10 13.48 -16.71
CA LYS A 503 -4.09 13.94 -17.68
C LYS A 503 -3.02 12.85 -17.93
N LEU A 504 -2.51 12.23 -16.86
CA LEU A 504 -1.53 11.13 -16.95
C LEU A 504 -2.09 9.91 -17.70
N TYR A 505 -3.37 9.59 -17.51
CA TYR A 505 -4.00 8.48 -18.25
C TYR A 505 -4.02 8.76 -19.76
N GLN A 506 -4.35 9.99 -20.18
CA GLN A 506 -4.31 10.36 -21.60
C GLN A 506 -2.88 10.28 -22.17
N LEU A 507 -1.87 10.63 -21.39
CA LEU A 507 -0.46 10.46 -21.77
C LEU A 507 -0.10 8.98 -21.92
N ALA A 508 -0.48 8.14 -20.94
CA ALA A 508 -0.22 6.69 -20.98
C ALA A 508 -0.85 6.01 -22.22
N LEU A 509 -2.06 6.44 -22.64
CA LEU A 509 -2.70 5.95 -23.86
C LEU A 509 -1.91 6.35 -25.13
N LYS A 510 -1.42 7.59 -25.20
CA LYS A 510 -0.60 8.07 -26.34
C LYS A 510 0.72 7.30 -26.43
N GLU A 511 1.38 7.05 -25.31
CA GLU A 511 2.62 6.27 -25.26
C GLU A 511 2.39 4.81 -25.70
N ALA A 512 1.34 4.16 -25.18
CA ALA A 512 0.97 2.81 -25.60
C ALA A 512 0.69 2.73 -27.11
N ALA A 513 0.02 3.73 -27.68
CA ALA A 513 -0.26 3.81 -29.13
C ALA A 513 0.99 4.07 -29.98
N SER A 514 2.00 4.77 -29.45
CA SER A 514 3.26 5.06 -30.17
C SER A 514 4.22 3.88 -30.26
N GLY A 515 3.93 2.76 -29.60
CA GLY A 515 4.77 1.56 -29.60
C GLY A 515 6.12 1.75 -28.90
N ARG A 516 6.33 2.84 -28.17
CA ARG A 516 7.54 3.04 -27.36
C ARG A 516 7.55 2.07 -26.19
N THR A 517 8.32 1.00 -26.29
CA THR A 517 8.59 0.04 -25.22
C THR A 517 9.70 0.58 -24.31
N GLY A 518 9.44 1.67 -23.59
CA GLY A 518 10.35 2.15 -22.55
C GLY A 518 10.33 1.21 -21.34
N THR A 519 11.42 1.16 -20.56
CA THR A 519 11.49 0.42 -19.29
C THR A 519 10.99 1.23 -18.10
N GLY A 520 10.67 2.51 -18.29
CA GLY A 520 10.21 3.46 -17.27
C GLY A 520 8.68 3.53 -17.14
N ARG A 521 8.24 4.25 -16.14
CA ARG A 521 6.82 4.58 -15.91
C ARG A 521 6.38 5.69 -16.84
N THR A 522 5.06 5.89 -17.00
CA THR A 522 4.50 6.96 -17.85
C THR A 522 5.08 8.35 -17.52
N TYR A 523 5.40 8.64 -16.27
CA TYR A 523 6.01 9.92 -15.87
C TYR A 523 7.54 9.93 -15.84
N ASP A 524 8.20 8.78 -16.04
CA ASP A 524 9.66 8.73 -16.26
C ASP A 524 10.00 8.95 -17.76
N ALA A 525 9.00 8.86 -18.63
CA ALA A 525 9.17 8.84 -20.09
C ALA A 525 8.98 10.23 -20.76
N VAL A 526 8.68 11.26 -19.98
CA VAL A 526 8.58 12.63 -20.51
C VAL A 526 9.98 13.25 -20.52
N PRO A 527 10.50 13.72 -21.70
CA PRO A 527 11.85 14.26 -21.85
C PRO A 527 12.08 15.54 -21.05
#